data_f67d132a38642a372f8dbb2b148b0091
#
_entry.id   f67d132a38642a372f8dbb2b148b0091
#
_cell.length_a   1.000
_cell.length_b   1.000
_cell.length_c   1.000
_cell.angle_alpha   90.00
_cell.angle_beta   90.00
_cell.angle_gamma   90.00
#
_symmetry.space_group_name_H-M   'P 1'
#
loop_
_entity.id
_entity.type
_entity.pdbx_description
1 polymer ?
#
loop_
_entity_poly.entity_id
_entity_poly.type
_entity_poly.pdbx_seq_one_letter_code
_entity_poly.pdbx_strand_id
1 'polypeptide(L)'
;MGFKVLLVVSALGSFTSVLSRELEIAGVSELVGEIQVIKARHEDTFIKIARHYNLGYQELVLANPSIDPWLPGEGTDIILPTRFVLPYAPQHGIVINLPELRLYYFPEDSPGFVITHPISIGRMDWGTPLGISHIQSKALKPTWYPPESIRKEYALDGRSLARVVPPGPDNPLGDHALRLSLPGYLIHGTNKPSGVGMRVTHGCIRMFPEDIEALFSRVAIGTPVYIVNQPYKIGWVEGGFYLEAHPPLNEELSDGWTMTALTRAYVLATEKRKAGMFSWRLAELVAERGLGTPEFVSAEATTLLHGFE
;
A
#
# COMPACT_ATOMS: atom_id res chain seq x y z
N MET A 1 -6.51 -6.24 31.63
CA MET A 1 -6.78 -4.80 31.49
C MET A 1 -5.43 -4.10 31.35
N GLY A 2 -4.94 -3.94 30.15
CA GLY A 2 -3.67 -3.30 29.83
C GLY A 2 -3.86 -2.35 28.66
N PHE A 3 -4.23 -1.12 28.97
CA PHE A 3 -4.19 -0.02 28.01
C PHE A 3 -2.76 0.20 27.56
N LYS A 4 -2.41 -0.17 26.34
CA LYS A 4 -1.15 0.22 25.73
C LYS A 4 -1.23 1.69 25.33
N VAL A 5 -0.35 2.45 25.93
CA VAL A 5 -0.14 3.88 25.78
C VAL A 5 -0.03 4.27 24.31
N LEU A 6 -0.93 5.13 23.87
CA LEU A 6 -0.85 5.86 22.63
C LEU A 6 0.32 6.85 22.75
N LEU A 7 1.41 6.62 22.02
CA LEU A 7 2.54 7.54 22.02
C LEU A 7 2.19 8.76 21.17
N VAL A 8 1.85 9.87 21.81
CA VAL A 8 1.68 11.16 21.13
C VAL A 8 3.07 11.74 20.88
N VAL A 9 3.55 11.65 19.66
CA VAL A 9 4.81 12.28 19.23
C VAL A 9 4.53 13.72 18.84
N SER A 10 4.82 14.64 19.72
CA SER A 10 4.84 16.09 19.47
C SER A 10 6.17 16.43 18.78
N ALA A 11 6.23 16.45 17.45
CA ALA A 11 7.42 16.84 16.70
C ALA A 11 7.33 18.30 16.22
N LEU A 12 8.01 19.17 16.93
CA LEU A 12 8.50 20.46 16.42
C LEU A 12 9.81 20.17 15.65
N GLY A 13 9.82 20.23 14.33
CA GLY A 13 11.05 20.03 13.56
C GLY A 13 10.86 20.15 12.06
N SER A 14 11.82 20.80 11.43
CA SER A 14 12.03 21.03 10.00
C SER A 14 11.59 19.86 9.10
N PHE A 15 11.00 20.18 7.95
CA PHE A 15 10.59 19.22 6.91
C PHE A 15 11.77 18.43 6.33
N THR A 16 12.25 17.43 7.03
CA THR A 16 12.97 16.33 6.42
C THR A 16 11.92 15.25 6.08
N SER A 17 11.78 14.92 4.79
CA SER A 17 11.00 13.76 4.37
C SER A 17 11.45 12.56 5.21
N VAL A 18 10.51 11.87 5.84
CA VAL A 18 10.81 10.60 6.51
C VAL A 18 11.16 9.62 5.40
N LEU A 19 12.47 9.39 5.20
CA LEU A 19 12.97 8.31 4.34
C LEU A 19 12.24 7.02 4.72
N SER A 20 11.94 6.19 3.74
CA SER A 20 11.35 4.87 3.92
C SER A 20 12.01 4.14 5.08
N ARG A 21 11.21 3.83 6.10
CA ARG A 21 11.69 3.19 7.31
C ARG A 21 11.74 1.68 7.10
N GLU A 22 12.87 1.07 7.45
CA GLU A 22 12.93 -0.38 7.60
C GLU A 22 12.08 -0.79 8.80
N LEU A 23 11.13 -1.70 8.59
CA LEU A 23 10.25 -2.23 9.62
C LEU A 23 10.71 -3.63 9.96
N GLU A 24 10.95 -3.90 11.24
CA GLU A 24 11.34 -5.23 11.73
C GLU A 24 10.16 -6.19 11.68
N ILE A 25 10.40 -7.39 11.17
CA ILE A 25 9.47 -8.52 11.22
C ILE A 25 9.77 -9.30 12.50
N ALA A 26 9.09 -8.95 13.59
CA ALA A 26 9.35 -9.49 14.91
C ALA A 26 8.90 -10.96 15.03
N GLY A 27 9.85 -11.89 15.02
CA GLY A 27 9.63 -13.31 15.31
C GLY A 27 8.57 -13.95 14.40
N VAL A 28 7.43 -14.36 14.99
CA VAL A 28 6.31 -14.98 14.28
C VAL A 28 5.19 -13.98 13.92
N SER A 29 5.40 -12.70 14.18
CA SER A 29 4.43 -11.64 13.86
C SER A 29 4.33 -11.45 12.35
N GLU A 30 3.11 -11.37 11.85
CA GLU A 30 2.80 -11.00 10.47
C GLU A 30 2.37 -9.54 10.36
N LEU A 31 2.48 -8.77 11.46
CA LEU A 31 2.23 -7.34 11.49
C LEU A 31 3.55 -6.59 11.70
N VAL A 32 3.70 -5.49 10.97
CA VAL A 32 4.84 -4.59 11.05
C VAL A 32 4.37 -3.15 11.25
N GLY A 33 5.20 -2.35 11.91
CA GLY A 33 4.90 -0.94 12.18
C GLY A 33 3.88 -0.73 13.30
N GLU A 34 3.45 0.53 13.49
CA GLU A 34 2.54 0.97 14.53
C GLU A 34 1.60 2.05 14.00
N ILE A 35 0.36 2.06 14.45
CA ILE A 35 -0.57 3.17 14.17
C ILE A 35 -0.09 4.40 14.94
N GLN A 36 -0.03 5.52 14.25
CA GLN A 36 0.32 6.81 14.81
C GLN A 36 -0.88 7.78 14.71
N VAL A 37 -0.89 8.79 15.55
CA VAL A 37 -1.85 9.89 15.48
C VAL A 37 -1.09 11.20 15.57
N ILE A 38 -1.40 12.11 14.67
CA ILE A 38 -0.82 13.47 14.65
C ILE A 38 -1.92 14.52 14.78
N LYS A 39 -1.53 15.73 15.18
CA LYS A 39 -2.40 16.91 15.07
C LYS A 39 -2.18 17.60 13.72
N ALA A 40 -3.24 17.81 12.96
CA ALA A 40 -3.18 18.57 11.72
C ALA A 40 -2.78 20.04 12.01
N ARG A 41 -2.01 20.63 11.12
CA ARG A 41 -1.67 22.07 11.11
C ARG A 41 -2.63 22.79 10.17
N HIS A 42 -2.70 24.10 10.29
CA HIS A 42 -3.56 24.94 9.46
C HIS A 42 -3.34 24.74 7.94
N GLU A 43 -2.08 24.56 7.52
CA GLU A 43 -1.70 24.41 6.10
C GLU A 43 -1.73 22.97 5.58
N ASP A 44 -2.10 22.00 6.41
CA ASP A 44 -2.05 20.59 6.05
C ASP A 44 -3.21 20.22 5.10
N THR A 45 -2.87 19.32 4.19
CA THR A 45 -3.80 18.53 3.39
C THR A 45 -3.38 17.07 3.45
N PHE A 46 -4.28 16.12 3.17
CA PHE A 46 -3.91 14.71 3.16
C PHE A 46 -2.81 14.39 2.14
N ILE A 47 -2.73 15.11 1.03
CA ILE A 47 -1.62 14.97 0.07
C ILE A 47 -0.27 15.32 0.70
N LYS A 48 -0.20 16.41 1.47
CA LYS A 48 1.05 16.82 2.15
C LYS A 48 1.42 15.86 3.26
N ILE A 49 0.44 15.49 4.11
CA ILE A 49 0.62 14.51 5.20
C ILE A 49 1.07 13.17 4.62
N ALA A 50 0.37 12.65 3.59
CA ALA A 50 0.70 11.40 2.94
C ALA A 50 2.16 11.34 2.49
N ARG A 51 2.62 12.34 1.72
CA ARG A 51 4.01 12.39 1.27
C ARG A 51 5.01 12.50 2.40
N HIS A 52 4.68 13.30 3.45
CA HIS A 52 5.58 13.48 4.60
C HIS A 52 5.80 12.19 5.38
N TYR A 53 4.74 11.37 5.54
CA TYR A 53 4.79 10.13 6.33
C TYR A 53 4.93 8.86 5.47
N ASN A 54 5.25 8.99 4.19
CA ASN A 54 5.38 7.87 3.24
C ASN A 54 4.11 6.99 3.20
N LEU A 55 2.97 7.66 3.06
CA LEU A 55 1.65 7.08 2.91
C LEU A 55 1.03 7.46 1.57
N GLY A 56 0.07 6.68 1.10
CA GLY A 56 -0.76 7.02 -0.06
C GLY A 56 -1.92 7.94 0.34
N TYR A 57 -2.38 8.77 -0.59
CA TYR A 57 -3.55 9.60 -0.38
C TYR A 57 -4.79 8.79 0.04
N GLN A 58 -5.05 7.69 -0.68
CA GLN A 58 -6.21 6.81 -0.41
C GLN A 58 -6.12 6.15 0.98
N GLU A 59 -4.93 5.77 1.42
CA GLU A 59 -4.70 5.19 2.75
C GLU A 59 -5.13 6.15 3.87
N LEU A 60 -4.76 7.43 3.75
CA LEU A 60 -5.18 8.44 4.71
C LEU A 60 -6.68 8.70 4.68
N VAL A 61 -7.28 8.75 3.49
CA VAL A 61 -8.73 8.94 3.34
C VAL A 61 -9.51 7.79 3.99
N LEU A 62 -9.09 6.54 3.76
CA LEU A 62 -9.73 5.36 4.33
C LEU A 62 -9.62 5.33 5.86
N ALA A 63 -8.44 5.65 6.40
CA ALA A 63 -8.20 5.66 7.84
C ALA A 63 -8.92 6.83 8.57
N ASN A 64 -9.36 7.87 7.85
CA ASN A 64 -9.96 9.09 8.40
C ASN A 64 -11.23 9.50 7.63
N PRO A 65 -12.27 8.66 7.56
CA PRO A 65 -13.40 8.84 6.63
C PRO A 65 -14.29 10.06 6.95
N SER A 66 -14.21 10.61 8.15
CA SER A 66 -15.00 11.77 8.59
C SER A 66 -14.25 13.10 8.47
N ILE A 67 -13.01 13.10 7.97
CA ILE A 67 -12.18 14.29 7.90
C ILE A 67 -12.06 14.76 6.44
N ASP A 68 -12.24 16.07 6.21
CA ASP A 68 -12.03 16.66 4.89
C ASP A 68 -10.54 16.55 4.50
N PRO A 69 -10.19 15.86 3.41
CA PRO A 69 -8.80 15.67 3.03
C PRO A 69 -8.10 16.93 2.53
N TRP A 70 -8.85 17.97 2.16
CA TRP A 70 -8.31 19.25 1.68
C TRP A 70 -8.19 20.28 2.81
N LEU A 71 -9.07 20.18 3.81
CA LEU A 71 -9.12 21.09 4.96
C LEU A 71 -9.37 20.30 6.25
N PRO A 72 -8.39 19.50 6.72
CA PRO A 72 -8.57 18.69 7.91
C PRO A 72 -8.85 19.50 9.17
N GLY A 73 -8.47 20.78 9.18
CA GLY A 73 -8.63 21.69 10.31
C GLY A 73 -7.49 21.59 11.31
N GLU A 74 -7.02 22.74 11.78
CA GLU A 74 -5.93 22.81 12.77
C GLU A 74 -6.33 22.10 14.08
N GLY A 75 -5.40 21.29 14.61
CA GLY A 75 -5.60 20.54 15.86
C GLY A 75 -6.41 19.24 15.73
N THR A 76 -6.96 18.93 14.55
CA THR A 76 -7.66 17.67 14.29
C THR A 76 -6.72 16.49 14.42
N ASP A 77 -7.16 15.42 15.08
CA ASP A 77 -6.43 14.16 15.16
C ASP A 77 -6.52 13.42 13.83
N ILE A 78 -5.37 13.16 13.21
CA ILE A 78 -5.23 12.41 11.97
C ILE A 78 -4.58 11.06 12.28
N ILE A 79 -5.27 9.98 11.97
CA ILE A 79 -4.74 8.61 12.06
C ILE A 79 -3.80 8.38 10.87
N LEU A 80 -2.56 8.03 11.17
CA LEU A 80 -1.59 7.57 10.18
C LEU A 80 -1.59 6.03 10.17
N PRO A 81 -2.05 5.38 9.09
CA PRO A 81 -2.14 3.93 8.97
C PRO A 81 -0.73 3.33 8.68
N THR A 82 0.20 3.46 9.63
CA THR A 82 1.60 3.03 9.53
C THR A 82 1.85 1.65 10.16
N ARG A 83 0.80 0.85 10.36
CA ARG A 83 0.85 -0.55 10.76
C ARG A 83 0.21 -1.40 9.67
N PHE A 84 0.88 -2.48 9.28
CA PHE A 84 0.48 -3.31 8.15
C PHE A 84 0.48 -4.79 8.50
N VAL A 85 -0.49 -5.53 7.99
CA VAL A 85 -0.39 -6.98 7.86
C VAL A 85 0.42 -7.28 6.61
N LEU A 86 1.45 -8.12 6.71
CA LEU A 86 2.23 -8.51 5.54
C LEU A 86 1.36 -9.32 4.55
N PRO A 87 1.48 -9.06 3.24
CA PRO A 87 0.77 -9.86 2.25
C PRO A 87 1.22 -11.32 2.27
N TYR A 88 0.29 -12.23 2.00
CA TYR A 88 0.59 -13.65 1.83
C TYR A 88 1.30 -13.87 0.49
N ALA A 89 2.61 -13.76 0.53
CA ALA A 89 3.51 -13.91 -0.60
C ALA A 89 4.92 -14.27 -0.08
N PRO A 90 5.85 -14.71 -0.95
CA PRO A 90 7.24 -14.91 -0.55
C PRO A 90 7.85 -13.62 0.00
N GLN A 91 8.48 -13.71 1.18
CA GLN A 91 9.15 -12.57 1.83
C GLN A 91 10.58 -12.39 1.28
N HIS A 92 10.71 -12.25 -0.03
CA HIS A 92 11.96 -11.91 -0.72
C HIS A 92 11.66 -11.12 -2.00
N GLY A 93 12.54 -10.21 -2.37
CA GLY A 93 12.31 -9.32 -3.50
C GLY A 93 11.19 -8.32 -3.24
N ILE A 94 10.32 -8.10 -4.22
CA ILE A 94 9.25 -7.10 -4.19
C ILE A 94 7.89 -7.79 -4.20
N VAL A 95 6.99 -7.38 -3.31
CA VAL A 95 5.57 -7.75 -3.32
C VAL A 95 4.74 -6.48 -3.51
N ILE A 96 3.84 -6.48 -4.48
CA ILE A 96 2.93 -5.37 -4.78
C ILE A 96 1.51 -5.84 -4.51
N ASN A 97 0.83 -5.25 -3.52
CA ASN A 97 -0.57 -5.54 -3.25
C ASN A 97 -1.46 -4.44 -3.85
N LEU A 98 -2.19 -4.76 -4.89
CA LEU A 98 -2.91 -3.77 -5.68
C LEU A 98 -4.06 -3.09 -4.93
N PRO A 99 -4.95 -3.78 -4.17
CA PRO A 99 -6.05 -3.12 -3.47
C PRO A 99 -5.59 -2.15 -2.38
N GLU A 100 -4.44 -2.44 -1.77
CA GLU A 100 -3.82 -1.64 -0.73
C GLU A 100 -3.07 -0.42 -1.28
N LEU A 101 -2.73 -0.44 -2.59
CA LEU A 101 -1.88 0.55 -3.25
C LEU A 101 -0.50 0.64 -2.59
N ARG A 102 0.09 -0.51 -2.24
CA ARG A 102 1.36 -0.57 -1.51
C ARG A 102 2.32 -1.62 -2.07
N LEU A 103 3.60 -1.27 -2.03
CA LEU A 103 4.74 -2.10 -2.38
C LEU A 103 5.50 -2.45 -1.10
N TYR A 104 5.92 -3.70 -0.98
CA TYR A 104 6.78 -4.23 0.07
C TYR A 104 8.06 -4.74 -0.56
N TYR A 105 9.20 -4.27 -0.09
CA TYR A 105 10.52 -4.76 -0.49
C TYR A 105 11.18 -5.46 0.68
N PHE A 106 11.56 -6.71 0.48
CA PHE A 106 12.27 -7.55 1.43
C PHE A 106 13.75 -7.62 1.01
N PRO A 107 14.63 -6.83 1.65
CA PRO A 107 16.02 -6.73 1.24
C PRO A 107 16.79 -8.00 1.62
N GLU A 108 17.63 -8.48 0.68
CA GLU A 108 18.47 -9.66 0.93
C GLU A 108 19.61 -9.36 1.92
N ASP A 109 20.07 -8.11 1.97
CA ASP A 109 21.12 -7.62 2.86
C ASP A 109 20.63 -7.33 4.29
N SER A 110 19.32 -7.34 4.52
CA SER A 110 18.69 -7.09 5.83
C SER A 110 17.55 -8.09 6.08
N PRO A 111 17.85 -9.40 6.23
CA PRO A 111 16.83 -10.41 6.48
C PRO A 111 16.07 -10.13 7.79
N GLY A 112 14.77 -10.32 7.79
CA GLY A 112 13.90 -9.97 8.93
C GLY A 112 13.42 -8.53 8.94
N PHE A 113 13.69 -7.77 7.88
CA PHE A 113 13.18 -6.43 7.69
C PHE A 113 12.34 -6.33 6.40
N VAL A 114 11.44 -5.38 6.38
CA VAL A 114 10.67 -4.99 5.19
C VAL A 114 10.65 -3.47 5.06
N ILE A 115 10.76 -3.00 3.82
CA ILE A 115 10.58 -1.60 3.47
C ILE A 115 9.28 -1.50 2.68
N THR A 116 8.43 -0.56 3.02
CA THR A 116 7.16 -0.41 2.32
C THR A 116 6.95 1.00 1.80
N HIS A 117 6.32 1.09 0.63
CA HIS A 117 6.09 2.35 -0.08
C HIS A 117 4.67 2.41 -0.63
N PRO A 118 4.00 3.56 -0.54
CA PRO A 118 2.76 3.79 -1.26
C PRO A 118 3.03 3.82 -2.76
N ILE A 119 2.09 3.31 -3.53
CA ILE A 119 2.18 3.29 -4.99
C ILE A 119 0.88 3.76 -5.64
N SER A 120 0.98 4.18 -6.89
CA SER A 120 -0.19 4.27 -7.76
C SER A 120 -0.17 3.13 -8.77
N ILE A 121 -1.36 2.68 -9.13
CA ILE A 121 -1.57 1.59 -10.09
C ILE A 121 -2.45 2.05 -11.26
N GLY A 122 -2.68 1.16 -12.20
CA GLY A 122 -3.57 1.39 -13.32
C GLY A 122 -5.00 1.72 -12.87
N ARG A 123 -5.64 2.65 -13.58
CA ARG A 123 -7.07 2.88 -13.45
C ARG A 123 -7.86 1.71 -14.07
N MET A 124 -9.17 1.67 -13.90
CA MET A 124 -10.02 0.53 -14.26
C MET A 124 -9.81 0.01 -15.70
N ASP A 125 -9.70 0.92 -16.67
CA ASP A 125 -9.50 0.56 -18.09
C ASP A 125 -8.07 0.13 -18.43
N TRP A 126 -7.15 0.22 -17.49
CA TRP A 126 -5.71 -0.02 -17.66
C TRP A 126 -5.16 -0.82 -16.49
N GLY A 127 -5.74 -2.00 -16.23
CA GLY A 127 -5.38 -2.83 -15.09
C GLY A 127 -3.89 -3.18 -15.04
N THR A 128 -3.34 -3.19 -13.84
CA THR A 128 -2.02 -3.76 -13.57
C THR A 128 -2.17 -5.28 -13.47
N PRO A 129 -1.46 -6.10 -14.26
CA PRO A 129 -1.67 -7.54 -14.27
C PRO A 129 -1.15 -8.19 -12.99
N LEU A 130 -1.84 -9.24 -12.55
CA LEU A 130 -1.40 -10.11 -11.46
C LEU A 130 -0.36 -11.12 -11.95
N GLY A 131 0.47 -11.62 -11.03
CA GLY A 131 1.38 -12.71 -11.29
C GLY A 131 2.81 -12.46 -10.83
N ILE A 132 3.73 -13.24 -11.38
CA ILE A 132 5.15 -13.20 -11.02
C ILE A 132 5.92 -12.57 -12.16
N SER A 133 6.79 -11.64 -11.82
CA SER A 133 7.72 -10.95 -12.72
C SER A 133 9.09 -10.85 -12.06
N HIS A 134 10.03 -10.18 -12.69
CA HIS A 134 11.31 -9.81 -12.10
C HIS A 134 11.80 -8.48 -12.70
N ILE A 135 12.74 -7.83 -12.04
CA ILE A 135 13.40 -6.64 -12.56
C ILE A 135 14.28 -7.03 -13.73
N GLN A 136 13.90 -6.64 -14.93
CA GLN A 136 14.61 -6.95 -16.17
C GLN A 136 15.77 -5.98 -16.43
N SER A 137 15.54 -4.69 -16.16
CA SER A 137 16.56 -3.64 -16.33
C SER A 137 16.25 -2.41 -15.49
N LYS A 138 17.26 -1.58 -15.28
CA LYS A 138 17.21 -0.33 -14.51
C LYS A 138 17.58 0.82 -15.44
N ALA A 139 16.84 1.93 -15.39
CA ALA A 139 17.12 3.12 -16.20
C ALA A 139 17.14 4.38 -15.32
N LEU A 140 18.26 5.08 -15.32
CA LEU A 140 18.41 6.42 -14.76
C LEU A 140 18.09 7.44 -15.86
N LYS A 141 17.29 8.46 -15.53
CA LYS A 141 16.82 9.48 -16.46
C LYS A 141 16.26 8.86 -17.75
N PRO A 142 15.20 8.03 -17.64
CA PRO A 142 14.66 7.30 -18.77
C PRO A 142 14.05 8.25 -19.81
N THR A 143 14.22 7.92 -21.09
CA THR A 143 13.37 8.47 -22.14
C THR A 143 12.05 7.71 -22.15
N TRP A 144 10.92 8.41 -22.20
CA TRP A 144 9.62 7.79 -22.31
C TRP A 144 9.15 7.73 -23.76
N TYR A 145 8.73 6.56 -24.17
CA TYR A 145 8.11 6.30 -25.46
C TYR A 145 6.62 5.96 -25.21
N PRO A 146 5.73 6.97 -25.25
CA PRO A 146 4.30 6.73 -24.99
C PRO A 146 3.73 5.68 -25.93
N PRO A 147 3.06 4.62 -25.42
CA PRO A 147 2.33 3.68 -26.24
C PRO A 147 1.31 4.39 -27.16
N GLU A 148 1.01 3.77 -28.30
CA GLU A 148 0.04 4.37 -29.25
C GLU A 148 -1.35 4.54 -28.64
N SER A 149 -1.76 3.61 -27.78
CA SER A 149 -3.00 3.68 -27.00
C SER A 149 -3.11 4.96 -26.16
N ILE A 150 -2.04 5.30 -25.43
CA ILE A 150 -1.99 6.54 -24.63
C ILE A 150 -2.02 7.78 -25.53
N ARG A 151 -1.29 7.76 -26.66
CA ARG A 151 -1.31 8.88 -27.61
C ARG A 151 -2.69 9.08 -28.24
N LYS A 152 -3.41 8.00 -28.55
CA LYS A 152 -4.79 8.05 -29.05
C LYS A 152 -5.74 8.65 -28.00
N GLU A 153 -5.61 8.26 -26.74
CA GLU A 153 -6.40 8.82 -25.64
C GLU A 153 -6.19 10.34 -25.51
N TYR A 154 -4.92 10.80 -25.54
CA TYR A 154 -4.63 12.23 -25.55
C TYR A 154 -5.24 12.97 -26.73
N ALA A 155 -5.21 12.35 -27.92
CA ALA A 155 -5.82 12.94 -29.11
C ALA A 155 -7.35 13.05 -29.01
N LEU A 156 -8.03 12.09 -28.36
CA LEU A 156 -9.48 12.15 -28.11
C LEU A 156 -9.83 13.32 -27.17
N ASP A 157 -8.93 13.67 -26.24
CA ASP A 157 -9.08 14.84 -25.36
C ASP A 157 -8.65 16.17 -26.04
N GLY A 158 -8.37 16.17 -27.34
CA GLY A 158 -7.88 17.34 -28.07
C GLY A 158 -6.45 17.74 -27.73
N ARG A 159 -5.68 16.86 -27.06
CA ARG A 159 -4.29 17.10 -26.66
C ARG A 159 -3.33 16.34 -27.57
N SER A 160 -2.13 16.92 -27.81
CA SER A 160 -1.06 16.26 -28.52
C SER A 160 -0.02 15.68 -27.54
N LEU A 161 0.38 14.45 -27.74
CA LEU A 161 1.46 13.81 -26.98
C LEU A 161 2.59 13.39 -27.91
N ALA A 162 3.81 13.88 -27.65
CA ALA A 162 4.99 13.55 -28.45
C ALA A 162 5.26 12.04 -28.45
N ARG A 163 5.82 11.53 -29.56
CA ARG A 163 6.22 10.11 -29.68
C ARG A 163 7.39 9.76 -28.76
N VAL A 164 8.19 10.76 -28.39
CA VAL A 164 9.38 10.62 -27.54
C VAL A 164 9.37 11.78 -26.55
N VAL A 165 9.42 11.49 -25.27
CA VAL A 165 9.58 12.46 -24.20
C VAL A 165 10.96 12.23 -23.57
N PRO A 166 11.91 13.18 -23.74
CA PRO A 166 13.26 13.04 -23.20
C PRO A 166 13.24 13.11 -21.66
N PRO A 167 14.36 12.75 -21.00
CA PRO A 167 14.54 13.01 -19.57
C PRO A 167 14.31 14.48 -19.24
N GLY A 168 13.70 14.74 -18.08
CA GLY A 168 13.46 16.11 -17.62
C GLY A 168 12.14 16.26 -16.85
N PRO A 169 11.79 17.49 -16.46
CA PRO A 169 10.66 17.76 -15.57
C PRO A 169 9.29 17.39 -16.17
N ASP A 170 9.20 17.33 -17.50
CA ASP A 170 7.96 16.96 -18.20
C ASP A 170 7.81 15.44 -18.39
N ASN A 171 8.83 14.65 -18.04
CA ASN A 171 8.78 13.22 -18.21
C ASN A 171 7.98 12.55 -17.07
N PRO A 172 6.85 11.89 -17.37
CA PRO A 172 6.00 11.29 -16.35
C PRO A 172 6.62 10.07 -15.64
N LEU A 173 7.73 9.53 -16.17
CA LEU A 173 8.47 8.43 -15.52
C LEU A 173 9.37 8.92 -14.37
N GLY A 174 9.64 10.23 -14.28
CA GLY A 174 10.63 10.77 -13.35
C GLY A 174 12.06 10.35 -13.71
N ASP A 175 12.96 10.39 -12.73
CA ASP A 175 14.40 10.15 -12.95
C ASP A 175 14.82 8.67 -12.84
N HIS A 176 13.98 7.80 -12.28
CA HIS A 176 14.29 6.38 -12.06
C HIS A 176 13.16 5.49 -12.56
N ALA A 177 13.52 4.42 -13.27
CA ALA A 177 12.59 3.40 -13.71
C ALA A 177 13.21 2.00 -13.63
N LEU A 178 12.43 1.06 -13.12
CA LEU A 178 12.70 -0.38 -13.07
C LEU A 178 11.77 -1.06 -14.08
N ARG A 179 12.32 -1.64 -15.12
CA ARG A 179 11.54 -2.39 -16.12
C ARG A 179 11.25 -3.78 -15.61
N LEU A 180 10.00 -4.19 -15.67
CA LEU A 180 9.59 -5.55 -15.35
C LEU A 180 9.79 -6.47 -16.57
N SER A 181 9.94 -7.77 -16.32
CA SER A 181 9.91 -8.80 -17.38
C SER A 181 8.53 -8.93 -18.04
N LEU A 182 7.48 -8.41 -17.38
CA LEU A 182 6.17 -8.21 -17.99
C LEU A 182 6.27 -7.11 -19.05
N PRO A 183 5.97 -7.40 -20.33
CA PRO A 183 6.14 -6.44 -21.43
C PRO A 183 5.30 -5.17 -21.23
N GLY A 184 5.96 -4.01 -21.27
CA GLY A 184 5.31 -2.71 -21.17
C GLY A 184 5.09 -2.20 -19.73
N TYR A 185 5.43 -2.96 -18.69
CA TYR A 185 5.24 -2.54 -17.30
C TYR A 185 6.53 -2.08 -16.63
N LEU A 186 6.40 -1.02 -15.84
CA LEU A 186 7.49 -0.37 -15.11
C LEU A 186 7.06 -0.10 -13.66
N ILE A 187 8.06 -0.12 -12.76
CA ILE A 187 7.99 0.60 -11.48
C ILE A 187 8.83 1.87 -11.68
N HIS A 188 8.25 3.06 -11.48
CA HIS A 188 8.90 4.31 -11.86
C HIS A 188 8.51 5.48 -10.96
N GLY A 189 9.29 6.54 -11.00
CA GLY A 189 9.00 7.79 -10.33
C GLY A 189 7.86 8.58 -10.98
N THR A 190 7.83 9.87 -10.70
CA THR A 190 6.80 10.74 -11.28
C THR A 190 7.22 12.20 -11.26
N ASN A 191 6.74 12.97 -12.22
CA ASN A 191 6.73 14.43 -12.17
C ASN A 191 5.46 15.01 -11.51
N LYS A 192 4.51 14.14 -11.07
CA LYS A 192 3.25 14.52 -10.41
C LYS A 192 3.08 13.72 -9.12
N PRO A 193 3.85 14.00 -8.06
CA PRO A 193 3.84 13.21 -6.83
C PRO A 193 2.52 13.26 -6.05
N SER A 194 1.70 14.30 -6.24
CA SER A 194 0.38 14.41 -5.59
C SER A 194 -0.60 13.31 -5.96
N GLY A 195 -0.33 12.55 -7.03
CA GLY A 195 -1.17 11.42 -7.44
C GLY A 195 -0.72 10.07 -6.89
N VAL A 196 0.32 10.00 -6.04
CA VAL A 196 0.74 8.74 -5.42
C VAL A 196 -0.28 8.27 -4.39
N GLY A 197 -0.54 6.95 -4.35
CA GLY A 197 -1.59 6.37 -3.53
C GLY A 197 -2.98 6.44 -4.17
N MET A 198 -3.06 6.51 -5.49
CA MET A 198 -4.33 6.55 -6.26
C MET A 198 -4.27 5.63 -7.47
N ARG A 199 -5.45 5.28 -8.01
CA ARG A 199 -5.60 4.55 -9.28
C ARG A 199 -5.66 5.54 -10.45
N VAL A 200 -4.49 5.94 -10.96
CA VAL A 200 -4.39 7.05 -11.94
C VAL A 200 -3.41 6.78 -13.08
N THR A 201 -2.77 5.60 -13.14
CA THR A 201 -1.78 5.28 -14.18
C THR A 201 -2.42 4.52 -15.35
N HIS A 202 -1.63 4.25 -16.38
CA HIS A 202 -1.98 3.39 -17.50
C HIS A 202 -1.41 1.96 -17.32
N GLY A 203 -1.49 1.44 -16.08
CA GLY A 203 -1.06 0.09 -15.73
C GLY A 203 0.30 0.01 -15.03
N CYS A 204 1.21 0.96 -15.26
CA CYS A 204 2.51 0.98 -14.57
C CYS A 204 2.38 1.35 -13.08
N ILE A 205 3.37 0.97 -12.30
CA ILE A 205 3.46 1.23 -10.86
C ILE A 205 4.23 2.53 -10.65
N ARG A 206 3.57 3.54 -10.09
CA ARG A 206 4.16 4.85 -9.82
C ARG A 206 4.48 5.01 -8.35
N MET A 207 5.66 5.57 -8.03
CA MET A 207 6.14 5.84 -6.68
C MET A 207 6.48 7.32 -6.51
N PHE A 208 6.63 7.77 -5.27
CA PHE A 208 7.27 9.07 -5.00
C PHE A 208 8.69 9.09 -5.57
N PRO A 209 9.20 10.23 -6.05
CA PRO A 209 10.56 10.34 -6.60
C PRO A 209 11.64 9.86 -5.64
N GLU A 210 11.54 10.22 -4.37
CA GLU A 210 12.44 9.82 -3.29
C GLU A 210 12.40 8.32 -3.01
N ASP A 211 11.22 7.70 -3.09
CA ASP A 211 11.02 6.28 -2.82
C ASP A 211 11.60 5.40 -3.93
N ILE A 212 11.33 5.75 -5.19
CA ILE A 212 11.88 4.99 -6.31
C ILE A 212 13.41 5.15 -6.40
N GLU A 213 13.97 6.30 -6.03
CA GLU A 213 15.43 6.51 -5.96
C GLU A 213 16.06 5.58 -4.91
N ALA A 214 15.46 5.51 -3.70
CA ALA A 214 15.89 4.60 -2.65
C ALA A 214 15.78 3.14 -3.07
N LEU A 215 14.64 2.73 -3.62
CA LEU A 215 14.40 1.37 -4.11
C LEU A 215 15.35 1.01 -5.27
N PHE A 216 15.55 1.93 -6.21
CA PHE A 216 16.44 1.76 -7.36
C PHE A 216 17.87 1.47 -6.93
N SER A 217 18.38 2.10 -5.88
CA SER A 217 19.75 1.87 -5.38
C SER A 217 19.94 0.47 -4.80
N ARG A 218 18.90 -0.11 -4.19
CA ARG A 218 18.96 -1.38 -3.45
C ARG A 218 18.58 -2.61 -4.26
N VAL A 219 17.69 -2.46 -5.24
CA VAL A 219 17.14 -3.57 -6.02
C VAL A 219 18.12 -3.98 -7.13
N ALA A 220 18.42 -5.27 -7.23
CA ALA A 220 19.24 -5.85 -8.31
C ALA A 220 18.38 -6.22 -9.53
N ILE A 221 19.03 -6.32 -10.70
CA ILE A 221 18.45 -6.98 -11.88
C ILE A 221 18.25 -8.46 -11.54
N GLY A 222 17.09 -9.02 -11.88
CA GLY A 222 16.70 -10.38 -11.51
C GLY A 222 15.86 -10.45 -10.24
N THR A 223 15.79 -9.40 -9.42
CA THR A 223 14.93 -9.39 -8.21
C THR A 223 13.50 -9.76 -8.57
N PRO A 224 12.90 -10.78 -7.91
CA PRO A 224 11.53 -11.20 -8.17
C PRO A 224 10.52 -10.14 -7.75
N VAL A 225 9.42 -10.05 -8.49
CA VAL A 225 8.29 -9.14 -8.24
C VAL A 225 7.01 -9.94 -8.27
N TYR A 226 6.30 -9.98 -7.16
CA TYR A 226 5.01 -10.65 -6.99
C TYR A 226 3.92 -9.59 -6.97
N ILE A 227 3.01 -9.63 -7.94
CA ILE A 227 1.87 -8.71 -8.02
C ILE A 227 0.64 -9.49 -7.60
N VAL A 228 0.05 -9.11 -6.46
CA VAL A 228 -1.05 -9.81 -5.81
C VAL A 228 -2.28 -8.92 -5.65
N ASN A 229 -3.43 -9.56 -5.49
CA ASN A 229 -4.72 -8.92 -5.21
C ASN A 229 -5.27 -9.51 -3.91
N GLN A 230 -4.95 -8.86 -2.78
CA GLN A 230 -5.36 -9.28 -1.45
C GLN A 230 -6.02 -8.10 -0.73
N PRO A 231 -7.33 -7.86 -0.99
CA PRO A 231 -8.05 -6.78 -0.32
C PRO A 231 -8.18 -7.04 1.19
N TYR A 232 -8.16 -8.29 1.60
CA TYR A 232 -8.18 -8.73 2.99
C TYR A 232 -6.91 -9.47 3.31
N LYS A 233 -6.20 -8.99 4.33
CA LYS A 233 -4.98 -9.61 4.84
C LYS A 233 -5.19 -9.95 6.31
N ILE A 234 -5.03 -11.21 6.67
CA ILE A 234 -5.14 -11.68 8.05
C ILE A 234 -3.75 -12.06 8.53
N GLY A 235 -3.32 -11.44 9.62
CA GLY A 235 -2.05 -11.69 10.26
C GLY A 235 -2.22 -12.10 11.72
N TRP A 236 -1.25 -12.86 12.20
CA TRP A 236 -1.17 -13.30 13.59
C TRP A 236 -0.14 -12.46 14.34
N VAL A 237 -0.54 -12.02 15.52
CA VAL A 237 0.37 -11.50 16.55
C VAL A 237 0.10 -12.27 17.83
N GLU A 238 1.05 -12.31 18.75
CA GLU A 238 0.85 -12.89 20.07
C GLU A 238 -0.45 -12.40 20.70
N GLY A 239 -1.39 -13.32 20.91
CA GLY A 239 -2.73 -13.03 21.44
C GLY A 239 -3.89 -13.12 20.45
N GLY A 240 -3.68 -13.15 19.11
CA GLY A 240 -4.78 -13.36 18.18
C GLY A 240 -4.59 -12.87 16.75
N PHE A 241 -5.67 -12.96 16.00
CA PHE A 241 -5.74 -12.53 14.62
C PHE A 241 -6.07 -11.05 14.49
N TYR A 242 -5.45 -10.42 13.50
CA TYR A 242 -5.76 -9.08 13.02
C TYR A 242 -6.15 -9.16 11.56
N LEU A 243 -7.17 -8.42 11.17
CA LEU A 243 -7.60 -8.22 9.79
C LEU A 243 -7.32 -6.79 9.37
N GLU A 244 -6.60 -6.64 8.27
CA GLU A 244 -6.48 -5.39 7.52
C GLU A 244 -7.34 -5.51 6.26
N ALA A 245 -8.28 -4.59 6.09
CA ALA A 245 -9.26 -4.62 5.02
C ALA A 245 -9.19 -3.35 4.16
N HIS A 246 -9.08 -3.55 2.86
CA HIS A 246 -9.11 -2.50 1.83
C HIS A 246 -10.30 -2.74 0.90
N PRO A 247 -10.87 -1.69 0.28
CA PRO A 247 -11.87 -1.86 -0.76
C PRO A 247 -11.31 -2.76 -1.89
N PRO A 248 -12.04 -3.80 -2.30
CA PRO A 248 -11.65 -4.61 -3.46
C PRO A 248 -11.54 -3.75 -4.72
N LEU A 249 -10.73 -4.21 -5.69
CA LEU A 249 -10.67 -3.55 -6.99
C LEU A 249 -12.04 -3.68 -7.70
N ASN A 250 -12.49 -2.60 -8.36
CA ASN A 250 -13.82 -2.55 -8.97
C ASN A 250 -14.06 -3.62 -10.04
N GLU A 251 -13.00 -4.15 -10.66
CA GLU A 251 -13.08 -5.23 -11.65
C GLU A 251 -13.60 -6.55 -11.05
N GLU A 252 -13.58 -6.68 -9.72
CA GLU A 252 -14.07 -7.86 -9.00
C GLU A 252 -15.43 -7.64 -8.34
N LEU A 253 -15.97 -6.42 -8.42
CA LEU A 253 -17.24 -6.04 -7.81
C LEU A 253 -18.43 -6.43 -8.67
N SER A 254 -18.65 -7.71 -8.96
CA SER A 254 -20.02 -8.13 -9.27
C SER A 254 -20.94 -8.09 -8.04
N ASP A 255 -20.41 -8.24 -6.82
CA ASP A 255 -21.19 -8.43 -5.58
C ASP A 255 -20.68 -7.68 -4.33
N GLY A 256 -19.88 -6.62 -4.44
CA GLY A 256 -19.31 -5.91 -3.28
C GLY A 256 -18.18 -6.69 -2.58
N TRP A 257 -17.96 -6.46 -1.27
CA TRP A 257 -17.05 -7.29 -0.50
C TRP A 257 -17.52 -8.75 -0.57
N THR A 258 -16.62 -9.68 -0.92
CA THR A 258 -17.05 -11.07 -1.05
C THR A 258 -16.55 -11.87 0.15
N MET A 259 -17.47 -12.56 0.82
CA MET A 259 -17.15 -13.57 1.85
C MET A 259 -16.10 -14.57 1.34
N THR A 260 -16.07 -14.82 0.03
CA THR A 260 -15.07 -15.66 -0.63
C THR A 260 -13.66 -15.13 -0.45
N ALA A 261 -13.42 -13.83 -0.67
CA ALA A 261 -12.10 -13.23 -0.50
C ALA A 261 -11.65 -13.21 0.97
N LEU A 262 -12.58 -12.92 1.90
CA LEU A 262 -12.31 -12.99 3.33
C LEU A 262 -12.02 -14.42 3.81
N THR A 263 -12.80 -15.41 3.35
CA THR A 263 -12.57 -16.83 3.64
C THR A 263 -11.21 -17.28 3.11
N ARG A 264 -10.85 -16.88 1.90
CA ARG A 264 -9.52 -17.17 1.33
C ARG A 264 -8.41 -16.61 2.19
N ALA A 265 -8.52 -15.35 2.65
CA ALA A 265 -7.54 -14.74 3.54
C ALA A 265 -7.40 -15.53 4.85
N TYR A 266 -8.52 -15.97 5.44
CA TYR A 266 -8.51 -16.80 6.64
C TYR A 266 -7.84 -18.16 6.42
N VAL A 267 -8.15 -18.85 5.32
CA VAL A 267 -7.52 -20.14 4.99
C VAL A 267 -6.01 -19.98 4.85
N LEU A 268 -5.55 -18.98 4.12
CA LEU A 268 -4.12 -18.70 3.94
C LEU A 268 -3.42 -18.39 5.28
N ALA A 269 -4.04 -17.61 6.15
CA ALA A 269 -3.48 -17.26 7.46
C ALA A 269 -3.40 -18.46 8.43
N THR A 270 -4.29 -19.44 8.27
CA THR A 270 -4.39 -20.61 9.16
C THR A 270 -3.73 -21.88 8.61
N GLU A 271 -3.28 -21.89 7.36
CA GLU A 271 -2.71 -23.07 6.67
C GLU A 271 -1.52 -23.69 7.44
N LYS A 272 -0.70 -22.88 8.08
CA LYS A 272 0.49 -23.30 8.83
C LYS A 272 0.32 -23.23 10.35
N ARG A 273 -0.89 -22.98 10.84
CA ARG A 273 -1.16 -22.70 12.26
C ARG A 273 -2.41 -23.43 12.73
N LYS A 274 -2.42 -23.83 14.02
CA LYS A 274 -3.67 -24.24 14.65
C LYS A 274 -4.62 -23.03 14.68
N ALA A 275 -5.85 -23.23 14.21
CA ALA A 275 -6.88 -22.22 14.24
C ALA A 275 -7.03 -21.67 15.69
N GLY A 276 -6.78 -20.39 15.86
CA GLY A 276 -7.17 -19.66 17.06
C GLY A 276 -8.66 -19.32 17.05
N MET A 277 -9.13 -18.64 18.08
CA MET A 277 -10.52 -18.21 18.15
C MET A 277 -10.75 -17.01 17.22
N PHE A 278 -10.96 -17.25 15.93
CA PHE A 278 -11.28 -16.23 14.94
C PHE A 278 -12.78 -15.87 15.01
N SER A 279 -13.08 -14.59 15.05
CA SER A 279 -14.46 -14.08 15.08
C SER A 279 -14.87 -13.61 13.68
N TRP A 280 -15.65 -14.42 12.98
CA TRP A 280 -16.21 -14.08 11.68
C TRP A 280 -17.03 -12.79 11.72
N ARG A 281 -17.84 -12.62 12.78
CA ARG A 281 -18.65 -11.40 12.98
C ARG A 281 -17.80 -10.14 13.03
N LEU A 282 -16.68 -10.16 13.77
CA LEU A 282 -15.77 -9.00 13.82
C LEU A 282 -15.09 -8.80 12.46
N ALA A 283 -14.67 -9.90 11.81
CA ALA A 283 -14.01 -9.84 10.52
C ALA A 283 -14.92 -9.26 9.43
N GLU A 284 -16.21 -9.63 9.41
CA GLU A 284 -17.21 -9.03 8.52
C GLU A 284 -17.34 -7.53 8.74
N LEU A 285 -17.47 -7.08 9.98
CA LEU A 285 -17.55 -5.65 10.32
C LEU A 285 -16.31 -4.86 9.89
N VAL A 286 -15.11 -5.45 10.03
CA VAL A 286 -13.86 -4.83 9.59
C VAL A 286 -13.80 -4.78 8.07
N ALA A 287 -14.20 -5.87 7.39
CA ALA A 287 -14.24 -5.94 5.94
C ALA A 287 -15.22 -4.94 5.32
N GLU A 288 -16.42 -4.77 5.91
CA GLU A 288 -17.41 -3.78 5.47
C GLU A 288 -16.92 -2.35 5.61
N ARG A 289 -16.19 -2.04 6.69
CA ARG A 289 -15.63 -0.70 6.89
C ARG A 289 -14.48 -0.39 5.95
N GLY A 290 -13.62 -1.35 5.66
CA GLY A 290 -12.53 -1.22 4.71
C GLY A 290 -11.57 -0.07 5.00
N LEU A 291 -11.24 0.18 6.29
CA LEU A 291 -10.47 1.35 6.72
C LEU A 291 -8.97 1.27 6.42
N GLY A 292 -8.46 0.13 5.94
CA GLY A 292 -7.04 -0.06 5.65
C GLY A 292 -6.13 -0.10 6.88
N THR A 293 -6.69 -0.28 8.07
CA THR A 293 -5.95 -0.42 9.33
C THR A 293 -6.15 -1.81 9.91
N PRO A 294 -5.08 -2.50 10.42
CA PRO A 294 -5.25 -3.78 11.09
C PRO A 294 -6.08 -3.68 12.37
N GLU A 295 -7.16 -4.44 12.43
CA GLU A 295 -8.05 -4.51 13.58
C GLU A 295 -8.10 -5.94 14.15
N PHE A 296 -8.25 -6.04 15.49
CA PHE A 296 -8.30 -7.32 16.17
C PHE A 296 -9.61 -8.07 15.89
N VAL A 297 -9.51 -9.30 15.41
CA VAL A 297 -10.67 -10.13 14.99
C VAL A 297 -10.70 -11.51 15.66
N SER A 298 -10.04 -11.66 16.81
CA SER A 298 -10.19 -12.88 17.60
C SER A 298 -11.30 -12.74 18.63
N ALA A 299 -12.00 -13.85 18.93
CA ALA A 299 -12.94 -13.91 20.01
C ALA A 299 -12.18 -13.96 21.35
N GLU A 300 -12.62 -13.20 22.36
CA GLU A 300 -12.10 -13.33 23.72
C GLU A 300 -12.54 -14.68 24.33
N ALA A 301 -11.64 -15.35 25.06
CA ALA A 301 -11.92 -16.63 25.71
C ALA A 301 -13.12 -16.59 26.67
N THR A 302 -13.46 -15.41 27.16
CA THR A 302 -14.51 -15.19 28.19
C THR A 302 -15.93 -15.22 27.60
N THR A 303 -16.14 -15.03 26.30
CA THR A 303 -17.50 -14.97 25.70
C THR A 303 -18.10 -16.36 25.45
N LEU A 304 -17.31 -17.43 25.52
CA LEU A 304 -17.80 -18.80 25.25
C LEU A 304 -18.45 -19.48 26.47
N LEU A 305 -18.33 -18.93 27.67
CA LEU A 305 -18.90 -19.54 28.89
C LEU A 305 -20.33 -19.07 29.22
N HIS A 306 -20.91 -18.13 28.50
CA HIS A 306 -22.24 -17.57 28.77
C HIS A 306 -23.30 -17.89 27.69
N GLY A 307 -23.02 -18.80 26.77
CA GLY A 307 -23.93 -19.19 25.67
C GLY A 307 -24.64 -20.54 25.84
N PHE A 308 -24.52 -21.18 27.01
CA PHE A 308 -25.21 -22.44 27.33
C PHE A 308 -25.83 -22.35 28.74
N GLU A 309 -26.75 -21.41 28.94
CA GLU A 309 -27.77 -21.49 29.98
C GLU A 309 -29.16 -21.27 29.36
#